data_aee8961082e239eef6e255efb123effc
#
_entry.id   aee8961082e239eef6e255efb123effc
#
_cell.length_a   1.000
_cell.length_b   1.000
_cell.length_c   1.000
_cell.angle_alpha   90.00
_cell.angle_beta   90.00
_cell.angle_gamma   90.00
#
_symmetry.space_group_name_H-M   'P 1'
#
loop_
_entity.id
_entity.type
_entity.pdbx_description
1 polymer ?
#
loop_
_entity_poly.entity_id
_entity_poly.type
_entity_poly.pdbx_seq_one_letter_code
_entity_poly.pdbx_strand_id
1 'polypeptide(L)'
;MKSKKQLCFCRNKIYWTIASCFLFSACNNYFKNDYSDNSPTSGKLKVYYDEGLERHLENQEYTFEAFYPNAEITTLKSNNDEAIQALYQDSCEAIFTSRNLNQKERKAFESRSFFIKPTPVAKSGVMLITNINSPINRLTFEQVFQLLSGHFACIDSIGNSIKMKVLLDRNNSGVIHYLRDSVLKGKSFSANCFVSKSTIESINYVANNINTVAFIDFAWLSDLDDSLVIANQNKIKTIPISKPNRNNFETPSQSSFKLGTYPFITTIYVIKKTGEFSLAKGFETFVAGPKGQNAFLKQGLLPTKQQERSIEVQIE
;
A
#
# COMPACT_ATOMS: atom_id res chain seq x y z
N MET A 1 33.30 -9.14 -88.15
CA MET A 1 31.97 -9.29 -87.54
C MET A 1 31.97 -10.33 -86.49
N LYS A 2 32.28 -10.02 -85.26
CA LYS A 2 32.09 -10.89 -84.07
C LYS A 2 31.98 -10.00 -82.85
N SER A 3 31.07 -10.37 -81.96
CA SER A 3 30.96 -9.91 -80.57
C SER A 3 30.11 -8.70 -80.29
N LYS A 4 28.79 -8.87 -80.20
CA LYS A 4 27.85 -8.04 -79.45
C LYS A 4 26.74 -8.82 -78.69
N LYS A 5 26.94 -10.11 -78.42
CA LYS A 5 25.90 -10.94 -77.76
C LYS A 5 26.24 -11.44 -76.33
N GLN A 6 27.37 -11.07 -75.75
CA GLN A 6 27.75 -11.59 -74.40
C GLN A 6 27.52 -10.65 -73.22
N LEU A 7 27.08 -9.42 -73.41
CA LEU A 7 26.92 -8.45 -72.29
C LEU A 7 25.50 -8.34 -71.71
N CYS A 8 24.51 -9.02 -72.34
CA CYS A 8 23.11 -8.94 -71.88
C CYS A 8 22.73 -10.00 -70.83
N PHE A 9 23.53 -11.07 -70.68
CA PHE A 9 23.13 -12.17 -69.79
C PHE A 9 23.59 -12.00 -68.30
N CYS A 10 24.61 -11.21 -68.07
CA CYS A 10 25.05 -10.91 -66.70
C CYS A 10 24.23 -9.82 -65.99
N ARG A 11 23.59 -8.90 -66.76
CA ARG A 11 22.84 -7.78 -66.19
C ARG A 11 21.50 -8.18 -65.55
N ASN A 12 20.86 -9.22 -66.09
CA ASN A 12 19.61 -9.74 -65.53
C ASN A 12 19.78 -10.58 -64.26
N LYS A 13 20.92 -11.25 -64.10
CA LYS A 13 21.18 -12.02 -62.85
C LYS A 13 21.50 -11.15 -61.65
N ILE A 14 22.09 -9.95 -61.88
CA ILE A 14 22.37 -8.98 -60.79
C ILE A 14 21.07 -8.35 -60.26
N TYR A 15 20.10 -8.08 -61.13
CA TYR A 15 18.80 -7.56 -60.68
C TYR A 15 17.96 -8.57 -59.89
N TRP A 16 18.09 -9.88 -60.18
CA TRP A 16 17.39 -10.94 -59.43
C TRP A 16 17.99 -11.18 -58.05
N THR A 17 19.32 -11.09 -57.93
CA THR A 17 19.98 -11.20 -56.61
C THR A 17 19.75 -9.97 -55.73
N ILE A 18 19.69 -8.79 -56.26
CA ILE A 18 19.34 -7.56 -55.52
C ILE A 18 17.87 -7.56 -55.08
N ALA A 19 16.94 -8.01 -55.94
CA ALA A 19 15.53 -8.16 -55.58
C ALA A 19 15.28 -9.22 -54.50
N SER A 20 16.08 -10.34 -54.47
CA SER A 20 15.99 -11.35 -53.42
C SER A 20 16.51 -10.87 -52.07
N CYS A 21 17.56 -10.03 -52.03
CA CYS A 21 18.04 -9.42 -50.78
C CYS A 21 17.07 -8.40 -50.16
N PHE A 22 16.27 -7.70 -50.95
CA PHE A 22 15.26 -6.76 -50.46
C PHE A 22 14.03 -7.46 -49.85
N LEU A 23 13.72 -8.68 -50.29
CA LEU A 23 12.61 -9.47 -49.72
C LEU A 23 12.93 -10.07 -48.35
N PHE A 24 14.23 -10.30 -48.02
CA PHE A 24 14.63 -10.76 -46.67
C PHE A 24 14.76 -9.64 -45.65
N SER A 25 14.90 -8.37 -46.07
CA SER A 25 14.94 -7.23 -45.16
C SER A 25 13.55 -6.77 -44.72
N ALA A 26 12.48 -7.15 -45.43
CA ALA A 26 11.11 -6.79 -45.06
C ALA A 26 10.49 -7.70 -43.98
N CYS A 27 11.07 -8.88 -43.73
CA CYS A 27 10.53 -9.79 -42.72
C CYS A 27 11.02 -9.52 -41.28
N ASN A 28 12.05 -8.67 -41.07
CA ASN A 28 12.54 -8.38 -39.71
C ASN A 28 11.76 -7.28 -38.97
N ASN A 29 10.83 -6.61 -39.62
CA ASN A 29 9.97 -5.59 -38.98
C ASN A 29 8.54 -6.07 -38.69
N TYR A 30 8.20 -7.32 -39.03
CA TYR A 30 6.84 -7.83 -38.83
C TYR A 30 6.63 -8.54 -37.48
N PHE A 31 7.65 -8.58 -36.62
CA PHE A 31 7.58 -9.13 -35.26
C PHE A 31 7.93 -8.10 -34.18
N LYS A 32 7.83 -6.82 -34.44
CA LYS A 32 7.41 -5.93 -33.37
C LYS A 32 5.93 -6.19 -33.19
N ASN A 33 5.63 -7.14 -32.34
CA ASN A 33 4.31 -7.21 -31.73
C ASN A 33 4.10 -5.88 -31.04
N ASP A 34 3.44 -4.93 -31.70
CA ASP A 34 2.58 -3.98 -31.05
C ASP A 34 1.53 -4.82 -30.33
N TYR A 35 1.92 -5.39 -29.19
CA TYR A 35 0.96 -5.82 -28.20
C TYR A 35 0.21 -4.56 -27.87
N SER A 36 -1.00 -4.47 -28.37
CA SER A 36 -1.96 -3.45 -27.98
C SER A 36 -2.15 -3.58 -26.50
N ASP A 37 -1.69 -2.79 -25.92
CA ASP A 37 -0.93 -2.39 -24.78
C ASP A 37 -1.70 -2.45 -23.47
N ASN A 38 -2.81 -3.17 -23.34
CA ASN A 38 -3.55 -3.26 -22.11
C ASN A 38 -4.12 -4.66 -21.90
N SER A 39 -3.30 -5.56 -21.36
CA SER A 39 -3.72 -6.89 -20.94
C SER A 39 -3.47 -7.06 -19.42
N PRO A 40 -3.96 -8.13 -18.78
CA PRO A 40 -3.66 -8.37 -17.37
C PRO A 40 -2.17 -8.53 -17.02
N THR A 41 -1.29 -8.67 -18.03
CA THR A 41 0.15 -8.94 -17.85
C THR A 41 1.07 -8.03 -18.65
N SER A 42 0.51 -7.05 -19.37
CA SER A 42 1.29 -6.10 -20.18
C SER A 42 0.58 -4.75 -20.28
N GLY A 43 1.34 -3.67 -20.53
CA GLY A 43 0.87 -2.31 -20.68
C GLY A 43 1.37 -1.38 -19.58
N LYS A 44 0.73 -0.21 -19.48
CA LYS A 44 1.06 0.81 -18.47
C LYS A 44 -0.09 0.98 -17.50
N LEU A 45 0.23 1.06 -16.20
CA LEU A 45 -0.73 1.23 -15.12
C LEU A 45 -0.28 2.36 -14.20
N LYS A 46 -1.16 3.31 -13.94
CA LYS A 46 -0.94 4.35 -12.95
C LYS A 46 -1.73 4.04 -11.67
N VAL A 47 -1.01 3.98 -10.53
CA VAL A 47 -1.58 3.66 -9.21
C VAL A 47 -1.31 4.81 -8.23
N TYR A 48 -2.36 5.44 -7.71
CA TYR A 48 -2.21 6.33 -6.56
C TYR A 48 -2.29 5.52 -5.25
N TYR A 49 -1.53 5.91 -4.25
CA TYR A 49 -1.49 5.18 -2.99
C TYR A 49 -1.37 6.09 -1.77
N ASP A 50 -1.94 5.65 -0.65
CA ASP A 50 -1.72 6.27 0.66
C ASP A 50 -0.27 6.05 1.10
N GLU A 51 0.47 7.12 1.41
CA GLU A 51 1.88 7.07 1.83
C GLU A 51 2.16 6.06 2.94
N GLY A 52 1.19 5.83 3.84
CA GLY A 52 1.31 4.79 4.87
C GLY A 52 1.58 3.39 4.32
N LEU A 53 1.32 3.16 3.03
CA LEU A 53 1.44 1.87 2.36
C LEU A 53 2.62 1.81 1.37
N GLU A 54 3.47 2.85 1.32
CA GLU A 54 4.54 3.02 0.34
C GLU A 54 5.39 1.75 0.16
N ARG A 55 6.00 1.27 1.24
CA ARG A 55 6.91 0.12 1.20
C ARG A 55 6.24 -1.18 0.75
N HIS A 56 4.98 -1.35 1.11
CA HIS A 56 4.22 -2.53 0.74
C HIS A 56 3.82 -2.50 -0.74
N LEU A 57 3.47 -1.32 -1.25
CA LEU A 57 3.16 -1.16 -2.67
C LEU A 57 4.41 -1.31 -3.53
N GLU A 58 5.54 -0.70 -3.17
CA GLU A 58 6.82 -0.85 -3.87
C GLU A 58 7.23 -2.32 -4.01
N ASN A 59 7.05 -3.13 -2.97
CA ASN A 59 7.32 -4.56 -3.04
C ASN A 59 6.33 -5.32 -3.96
N GLN A 60 5.05 -4.93 -3.96
CA GLN A 60 4.04 -5.51 -4.86
C GLN A 60 4.34 -5.14 -6.32
N GLU A 61 4.69 -3.88 -6.61
CA GLU A 61 5.09 -3.36 -7.91
C GLU A 61 6.31 -4.11 -8.42
N TYR A 62 7.42 -4.08 -7.68
CA TYR A 62 8.65 -4.77 -8.03
C TYR A 62 8.43 -6.25 -8.32
N THR A 63 7.68 -6.93 -7.47
CA THR A 63 7.42 -8.36 -7.64
C THR A 63 6.53 -8.62 -8.86
N PHE A 64 5.51 -7.79 -9.10
CA PHE A 64 4.63 -7.91 -10.26
C PHE A 64 5.40 -7.75 -11.57
N GLU A 65 6.20 -6.70 -11.70
CA GLU A 65 6.99 -6.40 -12.91
C GLU A 65 8.06 -7.46 -13.16
N ALA A 66 8.66 -8.03 -12.11
CA ALA A 66 9.58 -9.17 -12.24
C ALA A 66 8.91 -10.43 -12.84
N PHE A 67 7.60 -10.63 -12.59
CA PHE A 67 6.84 -11.72 -13.21
C PHE A 67 6.29 -11.38 -14.59
N TYR A 68 6.03 -10.09 -14.85
CA TYR A 68 5.42 -9.60 -16.09
C TYR A 68 6.27 -8.48 -16.70
N PRO A 69 7.38 -8.79 -17.38
CA PRO A 69 8.36 -7.82 -17.87
C PRO A 69 7.79 -6.79 -18.88
N ASN A 70 6.61 -7.05 -19.45
CA ASN A 70 5.92 -6.13 -20.36
C ASN A 70 4.91 -5.21 -19.63
N ALA A 71 4.83 -5.29 -18.31
CA ALA A 71 4.03 -4.41 -17.48
C ALA A 71 4.91 -3.27 -16.93
N GLU A 72 4.40 -2.06 -16.96
CA GLU A 72 5.02 -0.87 -16.38
C GLU A 72 4.02 -0.23 -15.42
N ILE A 73 4.35 -0.22 -14.12
CA ILE A 73 3.52 0.41 -13.09
C ILE A 73 4.15 1.73 -12.67
N THR A 74 3.39 2.81 -12.70
CA THR A 74 3.79 4.10 -12.16
C THR A 74 3.02 4.38 -10.90
N THR A 75 3.70 4.43 -9.76
CA THR A 75 3.10 4.69 -8.45
C THR A 75 3.20 6.17 -8.09
N LEU A 76 2.13 6.74 -7.54
CA LEU A 76 2.04 8.16 -7.17
C LEU A 76 1.57 8.28 -5.72
N LYS A 77 2.45 8.85 -4.91
CA LYS A 77 2.19 9.11 -3.49
C LYS A 77 1.07 10.13 -3.30
N SER A 78 0.14 9.82 -2.40
CA SER A 78 -1.02 10.65 -2.07
C SER A 78 -1.51 10.37 -0.64
N ASN A 79 -2.63 10.94 -0.28
CA ASN A 79 -3.46 10.45 0.83
C ASN A 79 -4.70 9.70 0.28
N ASN A 80 -5.48 9.08 1.16
CA ASN A 80 -6.65 8.30 0.74
C ASN A 80 -7.68 9.11 -0.04
N ASP A 81 -7.94 10.36 0.37
CA ASP A 81 -8.95 11.20 -0.27
C ASP A 81 -8.49 11.64 -1.68
N GLU A 82 -7.21 12.01 -1.81
CA GLU A 82 -6.61 12.34 -3.11
C GLU A 82 -6.58 11.13 -4.04
N ALA A 83 -6.22 9.94 -3.56
CA ALA A 83 -6.24 8.71 -4.35
C ALA A 83 -7.66 8.40 -4.87
N ILE A 84 -8.68 8.48 -4.01
CA ILE A 84 -10.07 8.25 -4.40
C ILE A 84 -10.55 9.31 -5.39
N GLN A 85 -10.17 10.58 -5.20
CA GLN A 85 -10.48 11.65 -6.14
C GLN A 85 -9.79 11.42 -7.49
N ALA A 86 -8.51 11.02 -7.51
CA ALA A 86 -7.78 10.72 -8.74
C ALA A 86 -8.46 9.58 -9.52
N LEU A 87 -8.90 8.52 -8.83
CA LEU A 87 -9.66 7.43 -9.44
C LEU A 87 -11.00 7.95 -10.00
N TYR A 88 -11.71 8.80 -9.27
CA TYR A 88 -12.98 9.39 -9.72
C TYR A 88 -12.80 10.26 -10.96
N GLN A 89 -11.72 11.03 -11.05
CA GLN A 89 -11.39 11.95 -12.15
C GLN A 89 -10.71 11.30 -13.35
N ASP A 90 -10.60 9.97 -13.42
CA ASP A 90 -9.91 9.24 -14.48
C ASP A 90 -8.40 9.55 -14.59
N SER A 91 -7.78 10.02 -13.50
CA SER A 91 -6.33 10.32 -13.46
C SER A 91 -5.48 9.06 -13.25
N CYS A 92 -6.10 7.96 -12.84
CA CYS A 92 -5.48 6.63 -12.67
C CYS A 92 -6.52 5.52 -12.88
N GLU A 93 -6.05 4.30 -13.06
CA GLU A 93 -6.87 3.11 -13.26
C GLU A 93 -7.08 2.32 -11.97
N ALA A 94 -6.16 2.45 -11.01
CA ALA A 94 -6.23 1.76 -9.72
C ALA A 94 -5.67 2.62 -8.60
N ILE A 95 -6.10 2.34 -7.37
CA ILE A 95 -5.58 2.95 -6.14
C ILE A 95 -5.32 1.89 -5.08
N PHE A 96 -4.36 2.18 -4.19
CA PHE A 96 -3.98 1.34 -3.06
C PHE A 96 -4.21 2.14 -1.77
N THR A 97 -5.22 1.76 -0.97
CA THR A 97 -5.73 2.59 0.12
C THR A 97 -5.85 1.82 1.43
N SER A 98 -5.71 2.51 2.56
CA SER A 98 -5.89 1.97 3.92
C SER A 98 -7.33 2.09 4.44
N ARG A 99 -8.27 2.54 3.60
CA ARG A 99 -9.71 2.59 3.89
C ARG A 99 -10.57 2.20 2.69
N ASN A 100 -11.79 1.81 2.97
CA ASN A 100 -12.79 1.58 1.94
C ASN A 100 -13.44 2.92 1.49
N LEU A 101 -14.16 2.87 0.36
CA LEU A 101 -15.04 3.96 -0.06
C LEU A 101 -16.17 4.16 0.96
N ASN A 102 -16.42 5.39 1.34
CA ASN A 102 -17.60 5.75 2.12
C ASN A 102 -18.88 5.78 1.26
N GLN A 103 -20.04 5.94 1.88
CA GLN A 103 -21.32 5.90 1.18
C GLN A 103 -21.48 7.01 0.12
N LYS A 104 -20.96 8.22 0.40
CA LYS A 104 -21.02 9.34 -0.56
C LYS A 104 -20.15 9.08 -1.79
N GLU A 105 -18.94 8.57 -1.56
CA GLU A 105 -18.01 8.19 -2.63
C GLU A 105 -18.59 7.08 -3.50
N ARG A 106 -19.16 6.03 -2.91
CA ARG A 106 -19.83 4.96 -3.66
C ARG A 106 -20.93 5.49 -4.56
N LYS A 107 -21.84 6.32 -4.01
CA LYS A 107 -22.92 6.95 -4.78
C LYS A 107 -22.39 7.84 -5.91
N ALA A 108 -21.27 8.56 -5.68
CA ALA A 108 -20.64 9.38 -6.71
C ALA A 108 -20.13 8.53 -7.89
N PHE A 109 -19.49 7.40 -7.62
CA PHE A 109 -19.07 6.46 -8.68
C PHE A 109 -20.29 5.85 -9.40
N GLU A 110 -21.30 5.40 -8.67
CA GLU A 110 -22.53 4.81 -9.21
C GLU A 110 -23.26 5.80 -10.14
N SER A 111 -23.31 7.10 -9.79
CA SER A 111 -23.92 8.13 -10.63
C SER A 111 -23.25 8.31 -12.00
N ARG A 112 -21.99 7.87 -12.13
CA ARG A 112 -21.24 7.79 -13.39
C ARG A 112 -21.25 6.39 -14.02
N SER A 113 -22.13 5.51 -13.54
CA SER A 113 -22.24 4.10 -13.97
C SER A 113 -20.99 3.25 -13.70
N PHE A 114 -20.19 3.63 -12.69
CA PHE A 114 -19.05 2.84 -12.24
C PHE A 114 -19.43 2.03 -11.00
N PHE A 115 -19.56 0.71 -11.16
CA PHE A 115 -19.78 -0.22 -10.05
C PHE A 115 -18.45 -0.71 -9.50
N ILE A 116 -17.90 0.02 -8.53
CA ILE A 116 -16.60 -0.28 -7.94
C ILE A 116 -16.74 -1.27 -6.80
N LYS A 117 -16.01 -2.38 -6.89
CA LYS A 117 -15.88 -3.37 -5.82
C LYS A 117 -14.47 -3.32 -5.25
N PRO A 118 -14.23 -2.67 -4.09
CA PRO A 118 -12.93 -2.67 -3.44
C PRO A 118 -12.50 -4.09 -3.05
N THR A 119 -11.28 -4.47 -3.41
CA THR A 119 -10.71 -5.78 -3.08
C THR A 119 -9.85 -5.66 -1.85
N PRO A 120 -10.22 -6.26 -0.70
CA PRO A 120 -9.40 -6.28 0.48
C PRO A 120 -8.19 -7.19 0.25
N VAL A 121 -6.98 -6.71 0.56
CA VAL A 121 -5.74 -7.44 0.29
C VAL A 121 -4.91 -7.74 1.54
N ALA A 122 -4.95 -6.89 2.55
CA ALA A 122 -4.28 -7.14 3.82
C ALA A 122 -4.99 -6.43 4.98
N LYS A 123 -4.70 -6.84 6.21
CA LYS A 123 -5.04 -6.10 7.42
C LYS A 123 -3.79 -5.45 7.99
N SER A 124 -3.93 -4.22 8.43
CA SER A 124 -2.99 -3.41 9.18
C SER A 124 -3.68 -2.87 10.43
N GLY A 125 -3.16 -1.82 11.03
CA GLY A 125 -3.79 -1.17 12.18
C GLY A 125 -3.22 0.21 12.45
N VAL A 126 -3.97 1.02 13.22
CA VAL A 126 -3.44 2.25 13.78
C VAL A 126 -2.60 1.90 15.00
N MET A 127 -1.31 2.23 14.95
CA MET A 127 -0.32 1.95 15.97
C MET A 127 -0.03 3.20 16.79
N LEU A 128 0.11 3.05 18.10
CA LEU A 128 0.59 4.09 18.98
C LEU A 128 2.04 3.85 19.34
N ILE A 129 2.88 4.86 19.13
CA ILE A 129 4.28 4.86 19.52
C ILE A 129 4.59 6.00 20.47
N THR A 130 5.57 5.79 21.33
CA THR A 130 6.11 6.82 22.23
C THR A 130 7.61 6.63 22.39
N ASN A 131 8.28 7.60 22.98
CA ASN A 131 9.69 7.48 23.33
C ASN A 131 9.93 6.28 24.27
N ILE A 132 11.06 5.58 24.13
CA ILE A 132 11.39 4.42 24.96
C ILE A 132 11.35 4.74 26.47
N ASN A 133 11.73 5.97 26.85
CA ASN A 133 11.76 6.46 28.23
C ASN A 133 10.44 7.11 28.68
N SER A 134 9.39 7.10 27.86
CA SER A 134 8.08 7.65 28.23
C SER A 134 7.48 6.89 29.40
N PRO A 135 6.81 7.56 30.36
CA PRO A 135 6.12 6.90 31.46
C PRO A 135 4.89 6.10 31.03
N ILE A 136 4.38 6.31 29.80
CA ILE A 136 3.23 5.58 29.27
C ILE A 136 3.70 4.20 28.79
N ASN A 137 3.18 3.13 29.43
CA ASN A 137 3.50 1.75 29.06
C ASN A 137 2.31 1.01 28.44
N ARG A 138 1.09 1.46 28.66
CA ARG A 138 -0.15 0.91 28.09
C ARG A 138 -1.28 1.92 28.22
N LEU A 139 -2.30 1.82 27.37
CA LEU A 139 -3.51 2.66 27.42
C LEU A 139 -4.76 1.80 27.20
N THR A 140 -5.84 2.11 27.92
CA THR A 140 -7.16 1.58 27.57
C THR A 140 -7.74 2.34 26.37
N PHE A 141 -8.76 1.76 25.74
CA PHE A 141 -9.49 2.44 24.66
C PHE A 141 -10.03 3.80 25.14
N GLU A 142 -10.55 3.87 26.34
CA GLU A 142 -11.08 5.08 26.96
C GLU A 142 -10.00 6.13 27.19
N GLN A 143 -8.80 5.71 27.62
CA GLN A 143 -7.65 6.60 27.76
C GLN A 143 -7.16 7.15 26.43
N VAL A 144 -7.20 6.34 25.34
CA VAL A 144 -6.91 6.83 23.99
C VAL A 144 -7.94 7.87 23.57
N PHE A 145 -9.22 7.63 23.83
CA PHE A 145 -10.27 8.64 23.58
C PHE A 145 -10.00 9.94 24.35
N GLN A 146 -9.65 9.84 25.64
CA GLN A 146 -9.29 10.99 26.48
C GLN A 146 -8.05 11.73 25.95
N LEU A 147 -7.04 11.00 25.49
CA LEU A 147 -5.82 11.57 24.91
C LEU A 147 -6.13 12.43 23.68
N LEU A 148 -6.97 11.91 22.76
CA LEU A 148 -7.38 12.59 21.53
C LEU A 148 -8.35 13.75 21.78
N SER A 149 -9.16 13.68 22.85
CA SER A 149 -10.11 14.72 23.24
C SER A 149 -9.53 15.75 24.23
N GLY A 150 -8.27 15.59 24.67
CA GLY A 150 -7.56 16.53 25.52
C GLY A 150 -7.83 16.40 27.03
N HIS A 151 -8.47 15.31 27.46
CA HIS A 151 -8.82 15.06 28.86
C HIS A 151 -7.89 14.02 29.55
N PHE A 152 -6.86 13.55 28.86
CA PHE A 152 -5.94 12.57 29.40
C PHE A 152 -4.93 13.23 30.34
N ALA A 153 -4.89 12.78 31.59
CA ALA A 153 -3.88 13.13 32.57
C ALA A 153 -2.80 12.05 32.62
N CYS A 154 -1.58 12.41 32.25
CA CYS A 154 -0.40 11.58 32.46
C CYS A 154 0.29 12.06 33.74
N ILE A 155 0.72 11.13 34.59
CA ILE A 155 1.42 11.44 35.85
C ILE A 155 2.80 10.81 35.76
N ASP A 156 3.86 11.53 36.12
CA ASP A 156 5.21 11.02 36.21
C ASP A 156 5.42 10.17 37.49
N SER A 157 6.61 9.61 37.62
CA SER A 157 6.98 8.76 38.78
C SER A 157 7.04 9.52 40.11
N ILE A 158 6.99 10.86 40.07
CA ILE A 158 7.05 11.71 41.27
C ILE A 158 5.67 12.35 41.58
N GLY A 159 4.63 12.04 40.77
CA GLY A 159 3.26 12.52 40.98
C GLY A 159 2.91 13.82 40.25
N ASN A 160 3.79 14.37 39.39
CA ASN A 160 3.49 15.58 38.62
C ASN A 160 2.66 15.26 37.38
N SER A 161 1.73 16.16 37.06
CA SER A 161 0.97 16.07 35.81
C SER A 161 1.83 16.45 34.60
N ILE A 162 1.94 15.53 33.64
CA ILE A 162 2.64 15.74 32.39
C ILE A 162 1.65 16.03 31.26
N LYS A 163 1.84 17.14 30.57
CA LYS A 163 1.07 17.43 29.36
C LYS A 163 1.65 16.67 28.18
N MET A 164 0.90 15.68 27.67
CA MET A 164 1.31 14.90 26.49
C MET A 164 1.00 15.68 25.22
N LYS A 165 1.97 15.68 24.28
CA LYS A 165 1.78 16.09 22.89
C LYS A 165 1.35 14.89 22.07
N VAL A 166 0.33 15.05 21.27
CA VAL A 166 -0.18 14.00 20.38
C VAL A 166 0.17 14.34 18.94
N LEU A 167 0.92 13.49 18.28
CA LEU A 167 1.15 13.59 16.85
C LEU A 167 0.18 12.67 16.12
N LEU A 168 -0.54 13.25 15.17
CA LEU A 168 -1.36 12.55 14.21
C LEU A 168 -0.56 12.40 12.92
N ASP A 169 -0.82 11.36 12.21
CA ASP A 169 -0.29 11.17 10.86
C ASP A 169 -0.74 12.32 9.93
N ARG A 170 -0.30 12.31 8.68
CA ARG A 170 -0.61 13.35 7.68
C ARG A 170 -2.10 13.62 7.54
N ASN A 171 -2.44 14.85 7.11
CA ASN A 171 -3.81 15.23 6.76
C ASN A 171 -4.45 14.21 5.81
N ASN A 172 -5.70 13.85 6.11
CA ASN A 172 -6.51 12.92 5.31
C ASN A 172 -5.89 11.52 5.13
N SER A 173 -4.94 11.14 6.00
CA SER A 173 -4.44 9.75 6.06
C SER A 173 -5.51 8.80 6.58
N GLY A 174 -5.35 7.49 6.30
CA GLY A 174 -6.22 6.45 6.85
C GLY A 174 -6.24 6.43 8.38
N VAL A 175 -5.12 6.78 9.01
CA VAL A 175 -5.01 6.91 10.48
C VAL A 175 -5.94 8.00 11.01
N ILE A 176 -5.89 9.21 10.43
CA ILE A 176 -6.76 10.32 10.85
C ILE A 176 -8.23 9.99 10.65
N HIS A 177 -8.61 9.43 9.49
CA HIS A 177 -9.98 8.99 9.24
C HIS A 177 -10.43 7.95 10.28
N TYR A 178 -9.60 6.94 10.54
CA TYR A 178 -9.93 5.90 11.52
C TYR A 178 -10.14 6.48 12.92
N LEU A 179 -9.21 7.32 13.40
CA LEU A 179 -9.29 7.92 14.74
C LEU A 179 -10.51 8.83 14.89
N ARG A 180 -10.80 9.67 13.89
CA ARG A 180 -11.96 10.55 13.90
C ARG A 180 -13.27 9.76 13.89
N ASP A 181 -13.41 8.79 13.01
CA ASP A 181 -14.68 8.11 12.76
C ASP A 181 -14.93 6.97 13.77
N SER A 182 -13.88 6.18 14.08
CA SER A 182 -14.01 4.98 14.92
C SER A 182 -13.78 5.27 16.40
N VAL A 183 -12.83 6.14 16.77
CA VAL A 183 -12.50 6.44 18.15
C VAL A 183 -13.28 7.65 18.65
N LEU A 184 -13.18 8.79 17.96
CA LEU A 184 -13.83 10.05 18.38
C LEU A 184 -15.30 10.13 17.99
N LYS A 185 -15.83 9.20 17.17
CA LYS A 185 -17.23 9.19 16.70
C LYS A 185 -17.65 10.51 16.02
N GLY A 186 -16.77 11.03 15.17
CA GLY A 186 -16.98 12.27 14.42
C GLY A 186 -16.64 13.55 15.17
N LYS A 187 -16.20 13.48 16.43
CA LYS A 187 -15.77 14.68 17.18
C LYS A 187 -14.40 15.17 16.70
N SER A 188 -14.14 16.45 16.92
CA SER A 188 -12.86 17.07 16.57
C SER A 188 -11.75 16.63 17.52
N PHE A 189 -10.53 16.58 16.99
CA PHE A 189 -9.31 16.43 17.79
C PHE A 189 -9.11 17.67 18.68
N SER A 190 -8.51 17.46 19.84
CA SER A 190 -8.21 18.56 20.76
C SER A 190 -6.95 19.35 20.35
N ALA A 191 -6.74 20.51 20.99
CA ALA A 191 -5.64 21.42 20.69
C ALA A 191 -4.24 20.85 20.99
N ASN A 192 -4.11 19.73 21.73
CA ASN A 192 -2.85 19.04 21.95
C ASN A 192 -2.49 18.05 20.84
N CYS A 193 -3.36 17.90 19.84
CA CYS A 193 -3.14 17.04 18.66
C CYS A 193 -2.58 17.88 17.51
N PHE A 194 -1.43 17.46 16.98
CA PHE A 194 -0.72 18.13 15.89
C PHE A 194 -0.57 17.15 14.73
N VAL A 195 -0.81 17.61 13.52
CA VAL A 195 -0.63 16.82 12.31
C VAL A 195 0.81 16.93 11.84
N SER A 196 1.45 15.79 11.56
CA SER A 196 2.79 15.72 11.01
C SER A 196 2.79 15.92 9.49
N LYS A 197 3.94 16.30 8.93
CA LYS A 197 4.12 16.39 7.47
C LYS A 197 4.34 15.00 6.84
N SER A 198 4.93 14.06 7.59
CA SER A 198 5.16 12.68 7.16
C SER A 198 5.20 11.74 8.37
N THR A 199 5.00 10.44 8.14
CA THR A 199 5.12 9.42 9.18
C THR A 199 6.54 9.32 9.71
N ILE A 200 7.56 9.49 8.85
CA ILE A 200 8.98 9.53 9.25
C ILE A 200 9.24 10.69 10.22
N GLU A 201 8.67 11.87 9.96
CA GLU A 201 8.76 13.00 10.90
C GLU A 201 8.16 12.65 12.27
N SER A 202 7.01 11.99 12.31
CA SER A 202 6.39 11.53 13.56
C SER A 202 7.29 10.58 14.34
N ILE A 203 7.88 9.59 13.69
CA ILE A 203 8.79 8.62 14.29
C ILE A 203 10.02 9.31 14.87
N ASN A 204 10.67 10.18 14.08
CA ASN A 204 11.85 10.93 14.52
C ASN A 204 11.55 11.89 15.66
N TYR A 205 10.38 12.54 15.64
CA TYR A 205 9.97 13.45 16.71
C TYR A 205 9.76 12.69 18.03
N VAL A 206 9.05 11.57 17.99
CA VAL A 206 8.84 10.70 19.17
C VAL A 206 10.16 10.17 19.72
N ALA A 207 11.08 9.75 18.86
CA ALA A 207 12.40 9.24 19.27
C ALA A 207 13.20 10.26 20.09
N ASN A 208 12.95 11.57 19.88
CA ASN A 208 13.68 12.65 20.54
C ASN A 208 12.86 13.40 21.61
N ASN A 209 11.59 13.02 21.84
CA ASN A 209 10.71 13.76 22.77
C ASN A 209 9.92 12.81 23.67
N ILE A 210 10.25 12.76 24.95
CA ILE A 210 9.70 11.83 25.93
C ILE A 210 8.18 11.99 26.12
N ASN A 211 7.69 13.23 26.15
CA ASN A 211 6.28 13.54 26.43
C ASN A 211 5.43 13.60 25.16
N THR A 212 5.67 12.68 24.22
CA THR A 212 4.97 12.63 22.95
C THR A 212 4.45 11.23 22.65
N VAL A 213 3.23 11.16 22.15
CA VAL A 213 2.63 9.96 21.55
C VAL A 213 2.34 10.25 20.09
N ALA A 214 2.66 9.32 19.20
CA ALA A 214 2.25 9.43 17.81
C ALA A 214 1.34 8.28 17.40
N PHE A 215 0.35 8.59 16.57
CA PHE A 215 -0.51 7.64 15.89
C PHE A 215 -0.04 7.50 14.45
N ILE A 216 0.38 6.31 14.06
CA ILE A 216 0.88 5.99 12.71
C ILE A 216 0.21 4.71 12.20
N ASP A 217 0.30 4.45 10.88
CA ASP A 217 -0.07 3.14 10.35
C ASP A 217 0.98 2.10 10.74
N PHE A 218 0.54 0.94 11.24
CA PHE A 218 1.40 -0.19 11.61
C PHE A 218 2.28 -0.65 10.45
N ALA A 219 1.83 -0.50 9.21
CA ALA A 219 2.58 -0.86 8.01
C ALA A 219 4.00 -0.26 7.96
N TRP A 220 4.22 0.92 8.60
CA TRP A 220 5.54 1.56 8.66
C TRP A 220 6.56 0.82 9.52
N LEU A 221 6.11 0.08 10.53
CA LEU A 221 6.97 -0.61 11.50
C LEU A 221 6.69 -2.13 11.54
N SER A 222 5.96 -2.65 10.55
CA SER A 222 5.55 -4.06 10.50
C SER A 222 6.67 -5.00 10.06
N ASP A 223 7.57 -4.52 9.20
CA ASP A 223 8.71 -5.29 8.69
C ASP A 223 9.92 -5.08 9.62
N LEU A 224 10.25 -6.09 10.40
CA LEU A 224 11.32 -6.01 11.41
C LEU A 224 12.72 -5.96 10.78
N ASP A 225 12.86 -6.34 9.52
CA ASP A 225 14.13 -6.30 8.78
C ASP A 225 14.34 -4.93 8.09
N ASP A 226 13.35 -4.04 8.17
CA ASP A 226 13.44 -2.71 7.58
C ASP A 226 14.42 -1.81 8.33
N SER A 227 15.24 -1.08 7.58
CA SER A 227 16.27 -0.17 8.11
C SER A 227 15.72 0.91 9.04
N LEU A 228 14.52 1.44 8.78
CA LEU A 228 13.86 2.43 9.63
C LEU A 228 13.46 1.82 10.97
N VAL A 229 12.96 0.58 10.97
CA VAL A 229 12.59 -0.15 12.19
C VAL A 229 13.82 -0.41 13.03
N ILE A 230 14.88 -0.97 12.43
CA ILE A 230 16.16 -1.24 13.10
C ILE A 230 16.77 0.03 13.70
N ALA A 231 16.76 1.14 12.97
CA ALA A 231 17.33 2.42 13.44
C ALA A 231 16.57 3.04 14.64
N ASN A 232 15.32 2.66 14.85
CA ASN A 232 14.45 3.25 15.87
C ASN A 232 14.04 2.29 16.99
N GLN A 233 14.32 0.97 16.90
CA GLN A 233 13.89 -0.05 17.86
C GLN A 233 14.30 0.22 19.31
N ASN A 234 15.42 0.92 19.53
CA ASN A 234 15.94 1.29 20.87
C ASN A 234 15.58 2.73 21.29
N LYS A 235 14.81 3.47 20.47
CA LYS A 235 14.44 4.87 20.73
C LYS A 235 12.96 5.04 20.99
N ILE A 236 12.14 4.18 20.40
CA ILE A 236 10.69 4.23 20.51
C ILE A 236 10.14 2.88 21.02
N LYS A 237 8.97 2.93 21.61
CA LYS A 237 8.20 1.73 21.99
C LYS A 237 6.77 1.85 21.53
N THR A 238 6.17 0.70 21.20
CA THR A 238 4.75 0.56 20.92
C THR A 238 3.96 0.57 22.21
N ILE A 239 2.86 1.30 22.27
CA ILE A 239 1.94 1.31 23.41
C ILE A 239 0.86 0.24 23.17
N PRO A 240 0.80 -0.81 24.01
CA PRO A 240 -0.30 -1.78 23.99
C PRO A 240 -1.63 -1.12 24.37
N ILE A 241 -2.72 -1.53 23.71
CA ILE A 241 -4.05 -0.94 23.90
C ILE A 241 -5.06 -2.03 24.21
N SER A 242 -5.95 -1.80 25.19
CA SER A 242 -7.06 -2.69 25.45
C SER A 242 -8.29 -2.33 24.61
N LYS A 243 -9.13 -3.33 24.35
CA LYS A 243 -10.49 -3.09 23.78
C LYS A 243 -11.40 -2.41 24.82
N PRO A 244 -12.48 -1.75 24.38
CA PRO A 244 -13.48 -1.21 25.29
C PRO A 244 -13.93 -2.25 26.31
N ASN A 245 -13.98 -1.83 27.57
CA ASN A 245 -14.42 -2.67 28.71
C ASN A 245 -13.61 -3.98 28.90
N ARG A 246 -12.33 -3.98 28.48
CA ARG A 246 -11.42 -5.11 28.68
C ARG A 246 -10.07 -4.66 29.22
N ASN A 247 -9.42 -5.54 30.01
CA ASN A 247 -8.10 -5.29 30.61
C ASN A 247 -6.99 -6.09 29.91
N ASN A 248 -7.27 -6.69 28.76
CA ASN A 248 -6.26 -7.36 27.95
C ASN A 248 -5.65 -6.35 26.98
N PHE A 249 -4.35 -6.09 27.13
CA PHE A 249 -3.60 -5.10 26.37
C PHE A 249 -2.84 -5.79 25.25
N GLU A 250 -3.05 -5.35 24.01
CA GLU A 250 -2.48 -5.94 22.80
C GLU A 250 -1.70 -4.90 22.00
N THR A 251 -0.63 -5.35 21.37
CA THR A 251 0.09 -4.60 20.33
C THR A 251 -0.39 -5.03 18.94
N PRO A 252 -0.25 -4.17 17.91
CA PRO A 252 -0.55 -4.56 16.55
C PRO A 252 0.42 -5.66 16.09
N SER A 253 -0.11 -6.74 15.55
CA SER A 253 0.63 -7.88 15.01
C SER A 253 -0.28 -8.74 14.14
N GLN A 254 0.31 -9.59 13.30
CA GLN A 254 -0.45 -10.57 12.52
C GLN A 254 -1.37 -11.43 13.40
N SER A 255 -0.87 -11.90 14.54
CA SER A 255 -1.66 -12.69 15.49
C SER A 255 -2.82 -11.92 16.08
N SER A 256 -2.58 -10.71 16.59
CA SER A 256 -3.63 -9.88 17.19
C SER A 256 -4.68 -9.42 16.17
N PHE A 257 -4.29 -9.25 14.89
CA PHE A 257 -5.23 -8.97 13.80
C PHE A 257 -6.04 -10.20 13.42
N LYS A 258 -5.43 -11.40 13.38
CA LYS A 258 -6.10 -12.66 13.07
C LYS A 258 -7.13 -13.01 14.13
N LEU A 259 -6.76 -12.90 15.41
CA LEU A 259 -7.63 -13.15 16.55
C LEU A 259 -8.64 -12.01 16.78
N GLY A 260 -8.46 -10.87 16.11
CA GLY A 260 -9.27 -9.68 16.32
C GLY A 260 -9.12 -9.12 17.73
N THR A 261 -8.01 -9.33 18.43
CA THR A 261 -7.80 -8.87 19.82
C THR A 261 -7.31 -7.42 19.88
N TYR A 262 -6.58 -6.94 18.87
CA TYR A 262 -6.18 -5.55 18.77
C TYR A 262 -7.37 -4.64 18.44
N PRO A 263 -7.55 -3.47 19.11
CA PRO A 263 -8.74 -2.64 18.92
C PRO A 263 -8.76 -1.82 17.62
N PHE A 264 -7.60 -1.46 17.06
CA PHE A 264 -7.48 -0.49 15.96
C PHE A 264 -7.05 -1.14 14.65
N ILE A 265 -7.80 -2.18 14.22
CA ILE A 265 -7.52 -2.90 12.98
C ILE A 265 -8.07 -2.11 11.80
N THR A 266 -7.25 -1.95 10.76
CA THR A 266 -7.61 -1.38 9.45
C THR A 266 -7.51 -2.43 8.36
N THR A 267 -8.06 -2.14 7.19
CA THR A 267 -7.97 -3.04 6.03
C THR A 267 -7.42 -2.26 4.84
N ILE A 268 -6.48 -2.86 4.15
CA ILE A 268 -5.86 -2.32 2.93
C ILE A 268 -6.66 -2.85 1.74
N TYR A 269 -6.92 -1.96 0.77
CA TYR A 269 -7.70 -2.26 -0.42
C TYR A 269 -6.94 -1.89 -1.69
N VAL A 270 -7.09 -2.72 -2.71
CA VAL A 270 -6.90 -2.32 -4.10
C VAL A 270 -8.28 -1.97 -4.66
N ILE A 271 -8.42 -0.79 -5.21
CA ILE A 271 -9.67 -0.30 -5.81
C ILE A 271 -9.38 0.08 -7.25
N LYS A 272 -10.09 -0.52 -8.20
CA LYS A 272 -9.97 -0.24 -9.62
C LYS A 272 -11.32 0.12 -10.24
N LYS A 273 -11.27 0.84 -11.35
CA LYS A 273 -12.45 1.28 -12.11
C LYS A 273 -12.61 0.56 -13.44
N THR A 274 -11.55 0.02 -13.97
CA THR A 274 -11.49 -0.62 -15.28
C THR A 274 -12.09 -2.02 -15.31
N GLY A 275 -12.43 -2.49 -16.53
CA GLY A 275 -13.01 -3.80 -16.78
C GLY A 275 -12.12 -5.00 -16.42
N GLU A 276 -12.60 -6.18 -16.77
CA GLU A 276 -11.95 -7.46 -16.40
C GLU A 276 -10.68 -7.74 -17.20
N PHE A 277 -10.50 -7.13 -18.38
CA PHE A 277 -9.33 -7.35 -19.23
C PHE A 277 -8.45 -6.08 -19.28
N SER A 278 -7.66 -5.87 -18.23
CA SER A 278 -6.78 -4.71 -18.11
C SER A 278 -5.60 -5.02 -17.18
N LEU A 279 -4.51 -4.23 -17.26
CA LEU A 279 -3.37 -4.36 -16.37
C LEU A 279 -3.75 -4.07 -14.91
N ALA A 280 -4.68 -3.15 -14.67
CA ALA A 280 -5.24 -2.90 -13.33
C ALA A 280 -5.92 -4.15 -12.74
N LYS A 281 -6.62 -4.95 -13.57
CA LYS A 281 -7.18 -6.23 -13.15
C LYS A 281 -6.10 -7.27 -12.89
N GLY A 282 -5.08 -7.32 -13.73
CA GLY A 282 -3.92 -8.19 -13.53
C GLY A 282 -3.22 -7.92 -12.21
N PHE A 283 -2.92 -6.64 -11.94
CA PHE A 283 -2.30 -6.20 -10.71
C PHE A 283 -3.18 -6.49 -9.47
N GLU A 284 -4.47 -6.15 -9.50
CA GLU A 284 -5.42 -6.51 -8.43
C GLU A 284 -5.42 -8.01 -8.14
N THR A 285 -5.46 -8.83 -9.18
CA THR A 285 -5.48 -10.30 -9.06
C THR A 285 -4.17 -10.84 -8.50
N PHE A 286 -3.04 -10.26 -8.89
CA PHE A 286 -1.72 -10.61 -8.37
C PHE A 286 -1.59 -10.27 -6.88
N VAL A 287 -1.93 -9.03 -6.49
CA VAL A 287 -1.86 -8.57 -5.10
C VAL A 287 -2.78 -9.39 -4.19
N ALA A 288 -3.98 -9.73 -4.67
CA ALA A 288 -4.94 -10.59 -3.96
C ALA A 288 -4.64 -12.10 -4.10
N GLY A 289 -3.67 -12.46 -4.93
CA GLY A 289 -3.26 -13.84 -5.20
C GLY A 289 -2.12 -14.32 -4.30
N PRO A 290 -1.72 -15.60 -4.45
CA PRO A 290 -0.73 -16.22 -3.57
C PRO A 290 0.58 -15.47 -3.41
N LYS A 291 1.13 -14.90 -4.48
CA LYS A 291 2.39 -14.16 -4.47
C LYS A 291 2.30 -12.84 -3.72
N GLY A 292 1.28 -12.03 -4.02
CA GLY A 292 1.05 -10.76 -3.32
C GLY A 292 0.70 -10.96 -1.85
N GLN A 293 -0.10 -11.97 -1.53
CA GLN A 293 -0.45 -12.31 -0.14
C GLN A 293 0.77 -12.78 0.67
N ASN A 294 1.68 -13.53 0.04
CA ASN A 294 2.94 -13.93 0.70
C ASN A 294 3.89 -12.75 0.91
N ALA A 295 3.89 -11.75 0.03
CA ALA A 295 4.65 -10.52 0.21
C ALA A 295 4.17 -9.74 1.46
N PHE A 296 2.86 -9.55 1.63
CA PHE A 296 2.30 -8.95 2.85
C PHE A 296 2.65 -9.74 4.12
N LEU A 297 2.57 -11.08 4.05
CA LEU A 297 2.90 -11.94 5.18
C LEU A 297 4.35 -11.76 5.62
N LYS A 298 5.30 -11.72 4.68
CA LYS A 298 6.73 -11.53 4.95
C LYS A 298 7.04 -10.15 5.53
N GLN A 299 6.31 -9.13 5.09
CA GLN A 299 6.46 -7.76 5.57
C GLN A 299 5.63 -7.47 6.86
N GLY A 300 5.14 -8.48 7.56
CA GLY A 300 4.50 -8.35 8.86
C GLY A 300 3.01 -7.99 8.83
N LEU A 301 2.40 -7.75 7.68
CA LEU A 301 0.95 -7.54 7.55
C LEU A 301 0.19 -8.87 7.55
N LEU A 302 -1.10 -8.84 7.94
CA LEU A 302 -1.95 -10.03 7.86
C LEU A 302 -2.64 -10.09 6.48
N PRO A 303 -2.29 -11.07 5.62
CA PRO A 303 -2.99 -11.28 4.36
C PRO A 303 -4.48 -11.55 4.56
N THR A 304 -5.34 -11.10 3.64
CA THR A 304 -6.78 -11.41 3.69
C THR A 304 -7.10 -12.83 3.24
N LYS A 305 -6.21 -13.43 2.43
CA LYS A 305 -6.29 -14.82 2.02
C LYS A 305 -5.05 -15.56 2.52
N GLN A 306 -5.22 -16.43 3.48
CA GLN A 306 -4.15 -17.34 3.91
C GLN A 306 -4.20 -18.59 3.04
N GLN A 307 -3.03 -19.02 2.53
CA GLN A 307 -2.91 -20.35 1.94
C GLN A 307 -2.89 -21.37 3.07
N GLU A 308 -3.83 -22.28 3.08
CA GLU A 308 -3.74 -23.49 3.89
C GLU A 308 -2.59 -24.34 3.36
N ARG A 309 -1.55 -24.52 4.18
CA ARG A 309 -0.52 -25.51 3.90
C ARG A 309 -1.04 -26.87 4.39
N SER A 310 -1.52 -27.71 3.50
CA SER A 310 -1.70 -29.13 3.79
C SER A 310 -0.30 -29.77 3.83
N ILE A 311 0.11 -30.26 4.99
CA ILE A 311 1.28 -31.13 5.13
C ILE A 311 0.72 -32.56 5.07
N GLU A 312 0.93 -33.25 3.95
CA GLU A 312 0.75 -34.70 3.91
C GLU A 312 1.91 -35.33 4.67
N VAL A 313 1.64 -35.84 5.85
CA VAL A 313 2.58 -36.69 6.59
C VAL A 313 2.43 -38.09 6.00
N GLN A 314 3.37 -38.49 5.16
CA GLN A 314 3.55 -39.91 4.82
C GLN A 314 4.10 -40.59 6.07
N ILE A 315 3.27 -41.41 6.73
CA ILE A 315 3.71 -42.32 7.78
C ILE A 315 4.22 -43.57 7.06
N GLU A 316 5.53 -43.79 7.06
CA GLU A 316 6.17 -45.06 6.66
C GLU A 316 5.91 -46.16 7.69
#